data_7b2a6732ac87b9fdfa1327312a16f697
#
_entry.id   7b2a6732ac87b9fdfa1327312a16f697
#
_cell.length_a   1.000
_cell.length_b   1.000
_cell.length_c   1.000
_cell.angle_alpha   90.00
_cell.angle_beta   90.00
_cell.angle_gamma   90.00
#
_symmetry.space_group_name_H-M   'P 1'
#
loop_
_entity.id
_entity.type
_entity.pdbx_description
1 polymer ?
#
loop_
_entity_poly.entity_id
_entity_poly.type
_entity_poly.pdbx_seq_one_letter_code
_entity_poly.pdbx_strand_id
1 'polypeptide(L)'
;MYTREEVEEKCKSAFEEAAAGIDFPEIKPDSKIALDLEIDSIHILETMIIIEDNFNIALDAEEFQKATTISDLYDLVEKKANA
;
A
#
# COMPACT_ATOMS: atom_id res chain seq x y z
N MET A 1 -16.85 -5.01 -6.68
CA MET A 1 -16.54 -3.89 -5.77
C MET A 1 -15.81 -4.42 -4.54
N TYR A 2 -14.77 -3.72 -4.10
CA TYR A 2 -13.96 -4.14 -2.95
C TYR A 2 -14.45 -3.45 -1.68
N THR A 3 -14.52 -4.21 -0.58
CA THR A 3 -14.82 -3.64 0.72
C THR A 3 -13.54 -3.01 1.30
N ARG A 4 -13.69 -2.15 2.30
CA ARG A 4 -12.52 -1.56 2.99
C ARG A 4 -11.63 -2.64 3.58
N GLU A 5 -12.23 -3.67 4.17
CA GLU A 5 -11.50 -4.79 4.75
C GLU A 5 -10.66 -5.52 3.71
N GLU A 6 -11.22 -5.77 2.53
CA GLU A 6 -10.48 -6.39 1.43
C GLU A 6 -9.31 -5.52 0.97
N VAL A 7 -9.53 -4.20 0.87
CA VAL A 7 -8.49 -3.26 0.49
C VAL A 7 -7.34 -3.30 1.50
N GLU A 8 -7.65 -3.25 2.79
CA GLU A 8 -6.65 -3.27 3.84
C GLU A 8 -5.84 -4.57 3.82
N GLU A 9 -6.53 -5.70 3.70
CA GLU A 9 -5.90 -7.01 3.70
C GLU A 9 -4.97 -7.19 2.51
N LYS A 10 -5.42 -6.83 1.32
CA LYS A 10 -4.61 -6.95 0.10
C LYS A 10 -3.42 -6.00 0.10
N CYS A 11 -3.58 -4.80 0.62
CA CYS A 11 -2.48 -3.85 0.74
C CYS A 11 -1.43 -4.33 1.72
N LYS A 12 -1.84 -4.89 2.86
CA LYS A 12 -0.90 -5.46 3.83
C LYS A 12 -0.13 -6.62 3.21
N SER A 13 -0.82 -7.50 2.49
CA SER A 13 -0.17 -8.61 1.79
C SER A 13 0.85 -8.11 0.77
N ALA A 14 0.54 -7.02 0.08
CA ALA A 14 1.46 -6.45 -0.90
C ALA A 14 2.75 -5.95 -0.23
N PHE A 15 2.64 -5.29 0.92
CA PHE A 15 3.81 -4.86 1.67
C PHE A 15 4.64 -6.06 2.14
N GLU A 16 4.00 -7.07 2.67
CA GLU A 16 4.67 -8.28 3.14
C GLU A 16 5.40 -9.00 2.00
N GLU A 17 4.77 -9.09 0.84
CA GLU A 17 5.34 -9.74 -0.33
C GLU A 17 6.54 -8.96 -0.87
N ALA A 18 6.41 -7.64 -0.99
CA ALA A 18 7.47 -6.78 -1.50
C ALA A 18 8.67 -6.74 -0.55
N ALA A 19 8.42 -6.81 0.75
CA ALA A 19 9.46 -6.75 1.77
C ALA A 19 9.75 -8.13 2.37
N ALA A 20 9.60 -9.20 1.60
CA ALA A 20 9.83 -10.56 2.06
C ALA A 20 11.25 -10.71 2.64
N GLY A 21 11.33 -11.23 3.87
CA GLY A 21 12.60 -11.40 4.56
C GLY A 21 13.07 -10.17 5.34
N ILE A 22 12.32 -9.09 5.29
CA ILE A 22 12.63 -7.87 6.05
C ILE A 22 11.63 -7.76 7.19
N ASP A 23 12.13 -7.60 8.41
CA ASP A 23 11.26 -7.33 9.55
C ASP A 23 10.86 -5.85 9.54
N PHE A 24 9.57 -5.59 9.60
CA PHE A 24 9.09 -4.22 9.75
C PHE A 24 7.98 -4.19 10.80
N PRO A 25 7.73 -3.00 11.39
CA PRO A 25 6.72 -2.87 12.44
C PRO A 25 5.33 -3.25 11.96
N GLU A 26 4.44 -3.56 12.90
CA GLU A 26 3.05 -3.83 12.59
C GLU A 26 2.45 -2.66 11.80
N ILE A 27 1.75 -2.99 10.72
CA ILE A 27 1.10 -1.99 9.86
C ILE A 27 -0.22 -1.56 10.52
N LYS A 28 -0.29 -0.29 10.89
CA LYS A 28 -1.48 0.32 11.49
C LYS A 28 -2.02 1.41 10.57
N PRO A 29 -3.30 1.75 10.66
CA PRO A 29 -3.88 2.80 9.79
C PRO A 29 -3.16 4.14 9.87
N ASP A 30 -2.63 4.50 11.05
CA ASP A 30 -1.90 5.74 11.25
C ASP A 30 -0.39 5.62 11.02
N SER A 31 0.11 4.45 10.65
CA SER A 31 1.52 4.26 10.35
C SER A 31 1.91 5.12 9.15
N LYS A 32 3.03 5.79 9.26
CA LYS A 32 3.59 6.58 8.15
C LYS A 32 4.42 5.67 7.27
N ILE A 33 4.10 5.63 6.01
CA ILE A 33 4.71 4.69 5.07
C ILE A 33 6.23 4.83 5.03
N ALA A 34 6.72 6.06 4.90
CA ALA A 34 8.15 6.31 4.74
C ALA A 34 8.93 6.22 6.05
N LEU A 35 8.30 6.60 7.17
CA LEU A 35 9.01 6.73 8.45
C LEU A 35 8.82 5.54 9.37
N ASP A 36 7.57 5.08 9.52
CA ASP A 36 7.25 4.04 10.50
C ASP A 36 7.52 2.63 10.00
N LEU A 37 7.37 2.39 8.70
CA LEU A 37 7.61 1.07 8.13
C LEU A 37 9.06 0.82 7.75
N GLU A 38 9.86 1.88 7.68
CA GLU A 38 11.30 1.79 7.34
C GLU A 38 11.58 1.02 6.05
N ILE A 39 10.68 1.15 5.07
CA ILE A 39 10.79 0.47 3.79
C ILE A 39 11.50 1.40 2.82
N ASP A 40 12.49 0.89 2.08
CA ASP A 40 13.20 1.71 1.09
C ASP A 40 12.34 1.94 -0.16
N SER A 41 12.79 2.85 -1.02
CA SER A 41 12.03 3.26 -2.20
C SER A 41 11.83 2.14 -3.20
N ILE A 42 12.75 1.18 -3.28
CA ILE A 42 12.63 0.04 -4.19
C ILE A 42 11.47 -0.85 -3.74
N HIS A 43 11.40 -1.16 -2.46
CA HIS A 43 10.32 -1.99 -1.91
C HIS A 43 8.97 -1.28 -1.98
N ILE A 44 8.96 0.05 -1.83
CA ILE A 44 7.74 0.83 -1.99
C ILE A 44 7.23 0.74 -3.42
N LEU A 45 8.12 0.83 -4.41
CA LEU A 45 7.74 0.70 -5.82
C LEU A 45 7.22 -0.71 -6.12
N GLU A 46 7.85 -1.73 -5.58
CA GLU A 46 7.38 -3.11 -5.73
C GLU A 46 6.00 -3.30 -5.12
N THR A 47 5.78 -2.73 -3.94
CA THR A 47 4.47 -2.77 -3.27
C THR A 47 3.40 -2.13 -4.15
N MET A 48 3.72 -0.99 -4.76
CA MET A 48 2.81 -0.28 -5.66
C MET A 48 2.42 -1.15 -6.85
N ILE A 49 3.39 -1.82 -7.46
CA ILE A 49 3.14 -2.70 -8.60
C ILE A 49 2.26 -3.88 -8.19
N ILE A 50 2.50 -4.48 -7.03
CA ILE A 50 1.71 -5.59 -6.53
C ILE A 50 0.25 -5.14 -6.29
N ILE A 51 0.06 -3.96 -5.72
CA ILE A 51 -1.27 -3.40 -5.51
C ILE A 51 -1.99 -3.17 -6.84
N GLU A 52 -1.29 -2.63 -7.82
CA GLU A 52 -1.86 -2.42 -9.15
C GLU A 52 -2.35 -3.73 -9.76
N ASP A 53 -1.56 -4.79 -9.64
CA ASP A 53 -1.92 -6.11 -10.16
C ASP A 53 -3.10 -6.72 -9.40
N ASN A 54 -3.10 -6.61 -8.08
CA ASN A 54 -4.15 -7.20 -7.24
C ASN A 54 -5.52 -6.57 -7.46
N PHE A 55 -5.56 -5.28 -7.73
CA PHE A 55 -6.81 -4.55 -7.91
C PHE A 55 -7.11 -4.19 -9.36
N ASN A 56 -6.18 -4.50 -10.26
CA ASN A 56 -6.28 -4.15 -11.67
C ASN A 56 -6.54 -2.63 -11.85
N ILE A 57 -5.73 -1.84 -11.18
CA ILE A 57 -5.78 -0.38 -11.22
C ILE A 57 -4.43 0.19 -11.61
N ALA A 58 -4.40 1.45 -12.00
CA ALA A 58 -3.16 2.17 -12.26
C ALA A 58 -2.89 3.14 -11.11
N LEU A 59 -1.73 3.02 -10.49
CA LEU A 59 -1.28 3.94 -9.45
C LEU A 59 -0.16 4.80 -10.01
N ASP A 60 -0.33 6.10 -9.92
CA ASP A 60 0.69 7.05 -10.28
C ASP A 60 1.66 7.18 -9.10
N ALA A 61 2.97 7.19 -9.37
CA ALA A 61 3.98 7.36 -8.33
C ALA A 61 3.75 8.65 -7.54
N GLU A 62 3.31 9.71 -8.22
CA GLU A 62 3.00 10.98 -7.58
C GLU A 62 1.84 10.85 -6.59
N GLU A 63 0.79 10.14 -6.97
CA GLU A 63 -0.34 9.88 -6.09
C GLU A 63 0.07 9.06 -4.87
N PHE A 64 0.89 8.06 -5.08
CA PHE A 64 1.40 7.20 -4.01
C PHE A 64 2.24 8.02 -3.02
N GLN A 65 3.07 8.94 -3.52
CA GLN A 65 3.91 9.79 -2.68
C GLN A 65 3.10 10.76 -1.82
N LYS A 66 1.91 11.12 -2.27
CA LYS A 66 1.02 12.00 -1.49
C LYS A 66 0.37 11.26 -0.33
N ALA A 67 0.31 9.95 -0.39
CA ALA A 67 -0.21 9.14 0.71
C ALA A 67 0.86 9.11 1.82
N THR A 68 0.62 9.80 2.91
CA THR A 68 1.56 9.89 4.02
C THR A 68 1.41 8.71 4.97
N THR A 69 0.17 8.33 5.26
CA THR A 69 -0.12 7.21 6.16
C THR A 69 -0.67 6.03 5.38
N ILE A 70 -0.70 4.87 6.03
CA ILE A 70 -1.32 3.67 5.47
C ILE A 70 -2.81 3.92 5.19
N SER A 71 -3.49 4.64 6.09
CA SER A 71 -4.90 4.98 5.88
C SER A 71 -5.09 5.80 4.61
N ASP A 72 -4.19 6.73 4.32
CA ASP A 72 -4.24 7.52 3.08
C ASP A 72 -4.10 6.61 1.86
N LEU A 73 -3.23 5.61 1.94
CA LEU A 73 -3.05 4.64 0.86
C LEU A 73 -4.31 3.80 0.67
N TYR A 74 -4.91 3.34 1.75
CA TYR A 74 -6.16 2.57 1.66
C TYR A 74 -7.26 3.38 1.00
N ASP A 75 -7.39 4.66 1.37
CA ASP A 75 -8.38 5.55 0.77
C ASP A 75 -8.17 5.69 -0.74
N LEU A 76 -6.92 5.87 -1.15
CA LEU A 76 -6.57 6.01 -2.55
C LEU A 76 -6.90 4.72 -3.33
N VAL A 77 -6.50 3.58 -2.81
CA VAL A 77 -6.72 2.28 -3.46
C VAL A 77 -8.21 1.96 -3.53
N GLU A 78 -8.94 2.17 -2.44
CA GLU A 78 -10.39 1.94 -2.41
C GLU A 78 -11.11 2.78 -3.44
N LYS A 79 -10.75 4.05 -3.55
CA LYS A 79 -11.33 4.96 -4.53
C LYS A 79 -11.09 4.48 -5.96
N LYS A 80 -9.86 4.09 -6.27
CA LYS A 80 -9.50 3.64 -7.61
C LYS A 80 -10.10 2.27 -7.95
N ALA A 81 -10.08 1.37 -7.01
CA ALA A 81 -10.57 0.00 -7.23
C ALA A 81 -12.09 -0.05 -7.41
N ASN A 82 -12.81 0.89 -6.82
CA ASN A 82 -14.27 0.97 -6.87
C ASN A 82 -14.78 2.06 -7.82
N ALA A 83 -13.91 2.65 -8.58
CA ALA A 83 -14.30 3.69 -9.53
C ALA A 83 -15.02 3.11 -10.75
#